data_8938e1e50744b9ed7cafa015b2bde3c7
#
_entry.id   8938e1e50744b9ed7cafa015b2bde3c7
#
_cell.length_a   1.000
_cell.length_b   1.000
_cell.length_c   1.000
_cell.angle_alpha   90.00
_cell.angle_beta   90.00
_cell.angle_gamma   90.00
#
_symmetry.space_group_name_H-M   'P 1'
#
loop_
_entity.id
_entity.type
_entity.pdbx_description
1 polymer ?
#
loop_
_entity_poly.entity_id
_entity_poly.type
_entity_poly.pdbx_seq_one_letter_code
_entity_poly.pdbx_strand_id
1 'polypeptide(L)' 'MLTKKHFKELAEIFCDFKKAYPSGQARLFWALADFGARHNQYFDLEKFKEACDYHE' A
#
# COMPACT_ATOMS: atom_id res chain seq x y z
N MET A 1 6.52 -3.31 15.25
CA MET A 1 6.37 -4.23 14.11
C MET A 1 5.01 -4.03 13.45
N LEU A 2 5.01 -3.95 12.13
CA LEU A 2 3.76 -3.78 11.38
C LEU A 2 3.02 -5.09 11.26
N THR A 3 1.70 -5.06 11.46
CA THR A 3 0.84 -6.22 11.35
C THR A 3 -0.12 -6.06 10.17
N LYS A 4 -0.93 -7.11 9.91
CA LYS A 4 -1.94 -7.05 8.86
C LYS A 4 -2.88 -5.85 9.04
N LYS A 5 -3.21 -5.54 10.28
CA LYS A 5 -4.07 -4.39 10.60
C LYS A 5 -3.44 -3.09 10.13
N HIS A 6 -2.14 -2.93 10.37
CA HIS A 6 -1.43 -1.72 9.95
C HIS A 6 -1.37 -1.60 8.43
N PHE A 7 -1.16 -2.72 7.73
CA PHE A 7 -1.14 -2.70 6.26
C PHE A 7 -2.50 -2.36 5.68
N LYS A 8 -3.56 -2.81 6.33
CA LYS A 8 -4.91 -2.48 5.91
C LYS A 8 -5.17 -0.99 6.05
N GLU A 9 -4.72 -0.39 7.15
CA GLU A 9 -4.84 1.04 7.35
C GLU A 9 -4.05 1.83 6.30
N LEU A 10 -2.83 1.38 5.98
CA LEU A 10 -2.03 2.00 4.93
C LEU A 10 -2.73 1.93 3.58
N ALA A 11 -3.37 0.81 3.29
CA ALA A 11 -4.12 0.65 2.05
C ALA A 11 -5.30 1.61 1.96
N GLU A 12 -5.98 1.84 3.08
CA GLU A 12 -7.08 2.80 3.12
C GLU A 12 -6.59 4.22 2.86
N ILE A 13 -5.47 4.59 3.47
CA ILE A 13 -4.85 5.90 3.24
C ILE A 13 -4.48 6.05 1.77
N PHE A 14 -3.92 5.00 1.18
CA PHE A 14 -3.56 5.02 -0.24
C PHE A 14 -4.80 5.19 -1.13
N CYS A 15 -5.89 4.50 -0.81
CA CYS A 15 -7.12 4.63 -1.57
C CYS A 15 -7.65 6.06 -1.57
N ASP A 16 -7.60 6.72 -0.42
CA ASP A 16 -8.02 8.11 -0.31
C ASP A 16 -7.10 9.02 -1.14
N PHE A 17 -5.80 8.79 -1.05
CA PHE A 17 -4.82 9.56 -1.84
C PHE A 17 -5.05 9.37 -3.34
N LYS A 18 -5.30 8.14 -3.76
CA LYS A 18 -5.52 7.80 -5.17
C LYS A 18 -6.69 8.54 -5.77
N LYS A 19 -7.76 8.72 -4.99
CA LYS A 19 -8.93 9.46 -5.43
C LYS A 19 -8.65 10.94 -5.62
N ALA A 20 -7.82 11.50 -4.73
CA ALA A 20 -7.50 12.93 -4.77
C ALA A 20 -6.39 13.24 -5.77
N TYR A 21 -5.42 12.34 -5.93
CA TYR A 21 -4.23 12.58 -6.75
C TYR A 21 -3.90 11.38 -7.63
N PRO A 22 -4.71 11.11 -8.65
CA PRO A 22 -4.51 9.89 -9.47
C PRO A 22 -3.18 9.80 -10.19
N SER A 23 -2.57 10.94 -10.53
CA SER A 23 -1.31 10.94 -11.26
C SER A 23 -0.10 10.53 -10.44
N GLY A 24 -0.18 10.57 -9.11
CA GLY A 24 0.94 10.21 -8.24
C GLY A 24 0.82 8.82 -7.63
N GLN A 25 -0.20 8.06 -7.98
CA GLN A 25 -0.53 6.82 -7.27
C GLN A 25 0.54 5.73 -7.39
N ALA A 26 1.14 5.57 -8.57
CA ALA A 26 2.12 4.51 -8.77
C ALA A 26 3.35 4.72 -7.87
N ARG A 27 3.84 5.94 -7.82
CA ARG A 27 5.01 6.27 -7.00
C ARG A 27 4.73 6.06 -5.52
N LEU A 28 3.57 6.51 -5.06
CA LEU A 28 3.19 6.33 -3.66
C LEU A 28 3.01 4.86 -3.32
N PHE A 29 2.37 4.10 -4.22
CA PHE A 29 2.16 2.67 -4.00
C PHE A 29 3.48 1.94 -3.78
N TRP A 30 4.45 2.16 -4.67
CA TRP A 30 5.73 1.47 -4.56
C TRP A 30 6.55 1.92 -3.35
N ALA A 31 6.41 3.18 -2.95
CA ALA A 31 7.04 3.67 -1.72
C ALA A 31 6.47 2.97 -0.49
N LEU A 32 5.15 2.81 -0.43
CA LEU A 32 4.50 2.11 0.68
C LEU A 32 4.84 0.62 0.67
N ALA A 33 4.92 0.01 -0.50
CA ALA A 33 5.29 -1.40 -0.63
C ALA A 33 6.72 -1.64 -0.13
N ASP A 34 7.64 -0.76 -0.48
CA ASP A 34 9.03 -0.84 -0.02
C ASP A 34 9.10 -0.70 1.50
N PHE A 35 8.36 0.25 2.05
CA PHE A 35 8.28 0.44 3.49
C PHE A 35 7.77 -0.82 4.19
N GLY A 36 6.70 -1.41 3.67
CA GLY A 36 6.12 -2.62 4.23
C GLY A 36 7.10 -3.79 4.19
N ALA A 37 7.80 -3.97 3.08
CA ALA A 37 8.76 -5.05 2.92
C ALA A 37 9.94 -4.92 3.89
N ARG A 38 10.35 -3.68 4.18
CA ARG A 38 11.44 -3.43 5.13
C ARG A 38 11.07 -3.75 6.58
N HIS A 39 9.81 -3.55 6.92
CA HIS A 39 9.35 -3.67 8.31
C HIS A 39 8.65 -4.98 8.62
N ASN A 40 8.39 -5.81 7.61
CA ASN A 40 7.74 -7.09 7.82
C ASN A 40 8.20 -8.09 6.74
N GLN A 41 8.96 -9.10 7.17
CA GLN A 41 9.50 -10.11 6.26
C GLN A 41 8.41 -10.98 5.61
N TYR A 42 7.21 -10.96 6.16
CA TYR A 42 6.08 -11.72 5.62
C TYR A 42 5.11 -10.85 4.83
N PHE A 43 5.54 -9.66 4.46
CA PHE A 43 4.72 -8.74 3.69
C PHE A 43 4.34 -9.36 2.34
N ASP A 44 3.04 -9.37 2.06
CA ASP A 44 2.52 -9.89 0.80
C ASP A 44 2.08 -8.76 -0.11
N LEU A 45 2.90 -8.48 -1.13
CA LEU A 45 2.64 -7.40 -2.06
C LEU A 45 1.33 -7.58 -2.82
N GLU A 46 1.01 -8.81 -3.19
CA GLU A 46 -0.23 -9.09 -3.93
C GLU A 46 -1.47 -8.73 -3.12
N LYS A 47 -1.47 -9.11 -1.85
CA LYS A 47 -2.60 -8.78 -0.96
C LYS A 47 -2.68 -7.29 -0.70
N PHE A 48 -1.54 -6.63 -0.56
CA PHE A 48 -1.50 -5.20 -0.39
C PHE A 48 -2.06 -4.48 -1.62
N LYS A 49 -1.69 -4.96 -2.79
CA LYS A 49 -2.17 -4.44 -4.06
C LYS A 49 -3.68 -4.55 -4.17
N GLU A 50 -4.25 -5.70 -3.80
CA GLU A 50 -5.69 -5.91 -3.79
C GLU A 50 -6.39 -4.99 -2.80
N ALA A 51 -5.83 -4.83 -1.60
CA ALA A 51 -6.40 -3.96 -0.58
C ALA A 51 -6.39 -2.50 -1.01
N CYS A 52 -5.37 -2.11 -1.77
CA CYS A 52 -5.26 -0.75 -2.32
C CYS A 52 -6.12 -0.53 -3.56
N ASP A 53 -6.65 -1.59 -4.13
CA ASP A 53 -7.37 -1.54 -5.41
C ASP A 53 -6.49 -0.89 -6.49
N TYR A 54 -5.22 -1.28 -6.50
CA TYR A 54 -4.23 -0.73 -7.42
C TYR A 54 -4.07 -1.63 -8.64
N HIS A 55 -4.25 -1.06 -9.83
CA HIS A 55 -4.10 -1.76 -11.10
C HIS A 55 -3.11 -0.99 -11.98
N GLU A 56 -2.10 -1.71 -12.45
CA GLU A 56 -1.13 -1.13 -13.38
C GLU A 56 -1.65 -1.06 -14.80
#